data_dab18f10fc0c3551b927014101169c97
#
_entry.id   dab18f10fc0c3551b927014101169c97
#
_cell.length_a   1.000
_cell.length_b   1.000
_cell.length_c   1.000
_cell.angle_alpha   90.00
_cell.angle_beta   90.00
_cell.angle_gamma   90.00
#
_symmetry.space_group_name_H-M   'P 1'
#
loop_
_entity.id
_entity.type
_entity.pdbx_description
1 polymer ?
#
loop_
_entity_poly.entity_id
_entity_poly.type
_entity_poly.pdbx_seq_one_letter_code
_entity_poly.pdbx_strand_id
1 'polypeptide(L)'
;GLTPRMHIAVSGSGPALVLIHGWALQGEVFAPLVERLSDQFTLHVVDLPGHGRSRDDATPLECESVVAAIAASTPPAVWCGWSLGGLFALHAAATRPQVQGLVMLASSPRFVREDSWPHAVPAPVFAQFASDLADDFPATVDRFLALDLMNIDPARADLRGLRQRLVEAGAPAPRVLEQGARLLQSADLRGVLPSLRTPSLWLPGHRDRLVPPAAAHAAAALCPAGAAKAQTIAHGGHAPFLGQADEVAAQLQHFIMAQVVTAAGRQPTMQH
;
A
#
# COMPACT_ATOMS: atom_id res chain seq x y z
N GLY A 1 -4.87 0.94 -32.24
CA GLY A 1 -4.90 -0.02 -31.15
C GLY A 1 -5.16 0.68 -29.82
N LEU A 2 -5.96 0.08 -28.95
CA LEU A 2 -6.22 0.61 -27.62
C LEU A 2 -4.92 0.58 -26.80
N THR A 3 -4.57 1.70 -26.15
CA THR A 3 -3.47 1.75 -25.19
C THR A 3 -3.78 0.80 -24.03
N PRO A 4 -2.86 -0.10 -23.62
CA PRO A 4 -3.08 -0.96 -22.48
C PRO A 4 -3.42 -0.13 -21.23
N ARG A 5 -4.48 -0.51 -20.52
CA ARG A 5 -4.91 0.16 -19.30
C ARG A 5 -4.40 -0.58 -18.08
N MET A 6 -4.28 0.16 -16.96
CA MET A 6 -4.00 -0.42 -15.66
C MET A 6 -5.06 -1.48 -15.31
N HIS A 7 -4.62 -2.66 -14.92
CA HIS A 7 -5.49 -3.73 -14.47
C HIS A 7 -5.91 -3.48 -13.01
N ILE A 8 -7.22 -3.50 -12.78
CA ILE A 8 -7.80 -3.42 -11.44
C ILE A 8 -8.79 -4.57 -11.30
N ALA A 9 -8.51 -5.50 -10.39
CA ALA A 9 -9.41 -6.61 -10.08
C ALA A 9 -10.46 -6.14 -9.07
N VAL A 10 -11.74 -6.32 -9.39
CA VAL A 10 -12.85 -5.93 -8.51
C VAL A 10 -13.56 -7.17 -8.02
N SER A 11 -13.75 -7.27 -6.71
CA SER A 11 -14.47 -8.39 -6.07
C SER A 11 -15.16 -7.92 -4.79
N GLY A 12 -16.06 -8.76 -4.29
CA GLY A 12 -16.78 -8.49 -3.06
C GLY A 12 -17.97 -7.55 -3.23
N SER A 13 -18.53 -7.12 -2.11
CA SER A 13 -19.69 -6.23 -2.05
C SER A 13 -19.62 -5.36 -0.77
N GLY A 14 -20.15 -4.17 -0.85
CA GLY A 14 -20.15 -3.19 0.23
C GLY A 14 -19.34 -1.95 -0.11
N PRO A 15 -18.98 -1.13 0.90
CA PRO A 15 -18.17 0.07 0.68
C PRO A 15 -16.86 -0.23 -0.04
N ALA A 16 -16.42 0.68 -0.91
CA ALA A 16 -15.26 0.49 -1.74
C ALA A 16 -13.94 0.68 -0.98
N LEU A 17 -12.99 -0.23 -1.23
CA LEU A 17 -11.62 -0.18 -0.73
C LEU A 17 -10.66 -0.39 -1.90
N VAL A 18 -9.78 0.56 -2.14
CA VAL A 18 -8.69 0.45 -3.12
C VAL A 18 -7.44 -0.07 -2.44
N LEU A 19 -6.85 -1.14 -2.96
CA LEU A 19 -5.61 -1.74 -2.46
C LEU A 19 -4.49 -1.56 -3.49
N ILE A 20 -3.38 -0.95 -3.08
CA ILE A 20 -2.23 -0.66 -3.94
C ILE A 20 -0.99 -1.34 -3.38
N HIS A 21 -0.42 -2.28 -4.15
CA HIS A 21 0.73 -3.08 -3.74
C HIS A 21 2.04 -2.29 -3.71
N GLY A 22 3.07 -2.94 -3.18
CA GLY A 22 4.42 -2.41 -3.14
C GLY A 22 5.22 -2.70 -4.41
N TRP A 23 6.41 -2.11 -4.45
CA TRP A 23 7.35 -2.19 -5.56
C TRP A 23 7.73 -3.62 -5.93
N ALA A 24 7.76 -3.90 -7.22
CA ALA A 24 8.16 -5.16 -7.84
C ALA A 24 7.20 -6.34 -7.64
N LEU A 25 6.11 -6.17 -6.90
CA LEU A 25 5.10 -7.21 -6.70
C LEU A 25 3.85 -6.95 -7.56
N GLN A 26 2.70 -7.38 -7.09
CA GLN A 26 1.43 -7.23 -7.81
C GLN A 26 0.25 -7.39 -6.86
N GLY A 27 -0.95 -7.12 -7.35
CA GLY A 27 -2.17 -7.16 -6.54
C GLY A 27 -2.46 -8.50 -5.88
N GLU A 28 -2.00 -9.60 -6.45
CA GLU A 28 -2.15 -10.96 -5.90
C GLU A 28 -1.58 -11.08 -4.46
N VAL A 29 -0.63 -10.23 -4.09
CA VAL A 29 -0.06 -10.20 -2.73
C VAL A 29 -1.15 -9.97 -1.67
N PHE A 30 -2.24 -9.32 -2.02
CA PHE A 30 -3.35 -9.04 -1.11
C PHE A 30 -4.36 -10.18 -0.96
N ALA A 31 -4.14 -11.33 -1.58
CA ALA A 31 -5.09 -12.46 -1.52
C ALA A 31 -5.56 -12.79 -0.10
N PRO A 32 -4.70 -12.81 0.94
CA PRO A 32 -5.16 -13.05 2.32
C PRO A 32 -6.13 -11.99 2.85
N LEU A 33 -5.95 -10.73 2.49
CA LEU A 33 -6.88 -9.65 2.86
C LEU A 33 -8.17 -9.72 2.06
N VAL A 34 -8.08 -9.98 0.77
CA VAL A 34 -9.26 -10.13 -0.11
C VAL A 34 -10.17 -11.22 0.41
N GLU A 35 -9.63 -12.36 0.79
CA GLU A 35 -10.38 -13.47 1.37
C GLU A 35 -11.16 -13.06 2.62
N ARG A 36 -10.56 -12.23 3.48
CA ARG A 36 -11.14 -11.80 4.75
C ARG A 36 -12.12 -10.64 4.65
N LEU A 37 -12.02 -9.83 3.60
CA LEU A 37 -12.74 -8.56 3.49
C LEU A 37 -13.81 -8.54 2.41
N SER A 38 -13.82 -9.48 1.47
CA SER A 38 -14.70 -9.46 0.30
C SER A 38 -16.19 -9.64 0.61
N ASP A 39 -16.55 -10.18 1.76
CA ASP A 39 -17.93 -10.28 2.20
C ASP A 39 -18.50 -8.97 2.75
N GLN A 40 -17.64 -7.99 3.06
CA GLN A 40 -18.03 -6.72 3.68
C GLN A 40 -17.70 -5.49 2.82
N PHE A 41 -16.75 -5.62 1.89
CA PHE A 41 -16.26 -4.51 1.08
C PHE A 41 -16.15 -4.88 -0.38
N THR A 42 -16.33 -3.90 -1.26
CA THR A 42 -15.95 -4.02 -2.66
C THR A 42 -14.48 -3.66 -2.80
N LEU A 43 -13.67 -4.64 -3.17
CA LEU A 43 -12.22 -4.51 -3.22
C LEU A 43 -11.77 -4.20 -4.65
N HIS A 44 -11.04 -3.12 -4.82
CA HIS A 44 -10.42 -2.70 -6.07
C HIS A 44 -8.91 -2.90 -5.93
N VAL A 45 -8.42 -4.03 -6.40
CA VAL A 45 -7.01 -4.42 -6.25
C VAL A 45 -6.25 -4.03 -7.50
N VAL A 46 -5.35 -3.08 -7.34
CA VAL A 46 -4.58 -2.47 -8.43
C VAL A 46 -3.33 -3.28 -8.72
N ASP A 47 -3.07 -3.55 -10.00
CA ASP A 47 -1.71 -3.85 -10.48
C ASP A 47 -1.12 -2.54 -11.02
N LEU A 48 -0.05 -2.06 -10.37
CA LEU A 48 0.62 -0.82 -10.76
C LEU A 48 1.18 -0.91 -12.19
N PRO A 49 1.34 0.23 -12.89
CA PRO A 49 1.93 0.22 -14.23
C PRO A 49 3.24 -0.57 -14.28
N GLY A 50 3.40 -1.41 -15.28
CA GLY A 50 4.59 -2.26 -15.46
C GLY A 50 4.66 -3.49 -14.58
N HIS A 51 3.69 -3.70 -13.70
CA HIS A 51 3.63 -4.82 -12.76
C HIS A 51 2.47 -5.77 -13.09
N GLY A 52 2.63 -7.05 -12.79
CA GLY A 52 1.56 -8.05 -12.90
C GLY A 52 0.84 -8.00 -14.24
N ARG A 53 -0.48 -7.90 -14.21
CA ARG A 53 -1.33 -7.81 -15.41
C ARG A 53 -1.31 -6.43 -16.09
N SER A 54 -0.66 -5.44 -15.45
CA SER A 54 -0.39 -4.11 -16.02
C SER A 54 1.02 -4.00 -16.59
N ARG A 55 1.69 -5.11 -16.89
CA ARG A 55 3.09 -5.13 -17.36
C ARG A 55 3.32 -4.25 -18.58
N ASP A 56 2.35 -4.21 -19.50
CA ASP A 56 2.44 -3.45 -20.75
C ASP A 56 1.90 -2.02 -20.63
N ASP A 57 1.40 -1.63 -19.47
CA ASP A 57 0.98 -0.25 -19.19
C ASP A 57 2.22 0.64 -19.03
N ALA A 58 2.37 1.59 -19.96
CA ALA A 58 3.54 2.48 -20.01
C ALA A 58 3.40 3.74 -19.16
N THR A 59 2.32 3.89 -18.38
CA THR A 59 2.13 5.02 -17.48
C THR A 59 3.36 5.17 -16.59
N PRO A 60 3.96 6.37 -16.48
CA PRO A 60 5.10 6.58 -15.60
C PRO A 60 4.75 6.24 -14.15
N LEU A 61 5.68 5.60 -13.44
CA LEU A 61 5.50 5.29 -12.02
C LEU A 61 5.80 6.55 -11.19
N GLU A 62 4.90 7.50 -11.27
CA GLU A 62 4.92 8.80 -10.60
C GLU A 62 3.59 9.01 -9.88
N CYS A 63 3.61 9.75 -8.76
CA CYS A 63 2.42 9.91 -7.92
C CYS A 63 1.21 10.43 -8.71
N GLU A 64 1.35 11.54 -9.42
CA GLU A 64 0.19 12.14 -10.11
C GLU A 64 -0.32 11.26 -11.25
N SER A 65 0.55 10.68 -12.05
CA SER A 65 0.15 9.82 -13.19
C SER A 65 -0.59 8.57 -12.73
N VAL A 66 -0.07 7.90 -11.70
CA VAL A 66 -0.67 6.68 -11.15
C VAL A 66 -2.00 7.00 -10.45
N VAL A 67 -2.03 8.05 -9.63
CA VAL A 67 -3.24 8.46 -8.92
C VAL A 67 -4.35 8.85 -9.90
N ALA A 68 -4.03 9.61 -10.95
CA ALA A 68 -5.02 9.98 -11.97
C ALA A 68 -5.63 8.73 -12.63
N ALA A 69 -4.81 7.73 -12.97
CA ALA A 69 -5.28 6.50 -13.60
C ALA A 69 -6.19 5.68 -12.66
N ILE A 70 -5.81 5.53 -11.41
CA ILE A 70 -6.62 4.79 -10.42
C ILE A 70 -7.92 5.54 -10.14
N ALA A 71 -7.85 6.85 -9.91
CA ALA A 71 -9.01 7.68 -9.59
C ALA A 71 -10.06 7.69 -10.71
N ALA A 72 -9.62 7.66 -11.97
CA ALA A 72 -10.50 7.60 -13.13
C ALA A 72 -11.26 6.26 -13.25
N SER A 73 -10.76 5.20 -12.60
CA SER A 73 -11.27 3.83 -12.75
C SER A 73 -11.93 3.29 -11.48
N THR A 74 -12.01 4.08 -10.40
CA THR A 74 -12.54 3.63 -9.12
C THR A 74 -13.57 4.61 -8.57
N PRO A 75 -14.57 4.13 -7.81
CA PRO A 75 -15.55 5.01 -7.15
C PRO A 75 -14.91 5.68 -5.92
N PRO A 76 -15.63 6.61 -5.26
CA PRO A 76 -15.23 7.09 -3.94
C PRO A 76 -14.94 5.90 -3.00
N ALA A 77 -13.80 5.93 -2.32
CA ALA A 77 -13.30 4.80 -1.56
C ALA A 77 -12.29 5.22 -0.49
N VAL A 78 -12.05 4.32 0.46
CA VAL A 78 -10.83 4.32 1.26
C VAL A 78 -9.69 3.74 0.42
N TRP A 79 -8.53 4.36 0.47
CA TRP A 79 -7.34 3.91 -0.24
C TRP A 79 -6.30 3.37 0.74
N CYS A 80 -5.88 2.14 0.54
CA CYS A 80 -4.84 1.47 1.32
C CYS A 80 -3.64 1.20 0.42
N GLY A 81 -2.49 1.77 0.77
CA GLY A 81 -1.25 1.55 0.06
C GLY A 81 -0.22 0.84 0.92
N TRP A 82 0.33 -0.25 0.39
CA TRP A 82 1.42 -0.98 1.01
C TRP A 82 2.76 -0.50 0.48
N SER A 83 3.68 -0.14 1.39
CA SER A 83 5.05 0.26 1.04
C SER A 83 5.04 1.37 -0.01
N LEU A 84 5.66 1.18 -1.19
CA LEU A 84 5.62 2.13 -2.30
C LEU A 84 4.19 2.56 -2.64
N GLY A 85 3.23 1.63 -2.60
CA GLY A 85 1.83 1.91 -2.86
C GLY A 85 1.22 2.97 -1.96
N GLY A 86 1.78 3.13 -0.76
CA GLY A 86 1.38 4.18 0.18
C GLY A 86 1.67 5.59 -0.30
N LEU A 87 2.70 5.80 -1.11
CA LEU A 87 2.98 7.12 -1.69
C LEU A 87 1.85 7.56 -2.63
N PHE A 88 1.32 6.65 -3.42
CA PHE A 88 0.19 6.92 -4.29
C PHE A 88 -1.09 7.18 -3.49
N ALA A 89 -1.36 6.36 -2.48
CA ALA A 89 -2.51 6.52 -1.61
C ALA A 89 -2.47 7.86 -0.86
N LEU A 90 -1.33 8.24 -0.33
CA LEU A 90 -1.14 9.52 0.38
C LEU A 90 -1.30 10.72 -0.57
N HIS A 91 -0.70 10.66 -1.74
CA HIS A 91 -0.87 11.71 -2.76
C HIS A 91 -2.34 11.85 -3.15
N ALA A 92 -3.04 10.73 -3.34
CA ALA A 92 -4.47 10.74 -3.65
C ALA A 92 -5.29 11.37 -2.52
N ALA A 93 -5.04 11.00 -1.28
CA ALA A 93 -5.72 11.58 -0.11
C ALA A 93 -5.52 13.09 -0.01
N ALA A 94 -4.36 13.59 -0.39
CA ALA A 94 -4.04 15.02 -0.38
C ALA A 94 -4.62 15.79 -1.55
N THR A 95 -4.98 15.14 -2.66
CA THR A 95 -5.34 15.81 -3.93
C THR A 95 -6.70 15.43 -4.50
N ARG A 96 -7.33 14.36 -4.03
CA ARG A 96 -8.58 13.82 -4.59
C ARG A 96 -9.67 13.74 -3.53
N PRO A 97 -10.78 14.48 -3.67
CA PRO A 97 -11.87 14.44 -2.68
C PRO A 97 -12.62 13.11 -2.64
N GLN A 98 -12.48 12.27 -3.67
CA GLN A 98 -13.07 10.92 -3.68
C GLN A 98 -12.40 9.95 -2.70
N VAL A 99 -11.22 10.27 -2.17
CA VAL A 99 -10.55 9.46 -1.16
C VAL A 99 -11.17 9.74 0.21
N GLN A 100 -11.92 8.78 0.71
CA GLN A 100 -12.71 8.90 1.94
C GLN A 100 -11.90 8.62 3.21
N GLY A 101 -10.80 7.96 3.08
CA GLY A 101 -9.87 7.61 4.14
C GLY A 101 -8.57 7.06 3.55
N LEU A 102 -7.51 7.13 4.32
CA LEU A 102 -6.18 6.69 3.93
C LEU A 102 -5.68 5.62 4.90
N VAL A 103 -5.17 4.51 4.37
CA VAL A 103 -4.42 3.52 5.16
C VAL A 103 -3.01 3.40 4.60
N MET A 104 -2.02 3.69 5.44
CA MET A 104 -0.60 3.52 5.14
C MET A 104 -0.12 2.22 5.77
N LEU A 105 -0.04 1.17 4.95
CA LEU A 105 0.30 -0.17 5.39
C LEU A 105 1.80 -0.41 5.18
N ALA A 106 2.56 -0.49 6.27
CA ALA A 106 4.02 -0.60 6.24
C ALA A 106 4.65 0.39 5.25
N SER A 107 4.24 1.63 5.32
CA SER A 107 4.61 2.71 4.40
C SER A 107 4.99 3.98 5.15
N SER A 108 5.48 4.98 4.43
CA SER A 108 6.02 6.21 4.97
C SER A 108 5.87 7.36 3.97
N PRO A 109 5.79 8.61 4.43
CA PRO A 109 5.81 9.76 3.51
C PRO A 109 7.20 10.02 2.92
N ARG A 110 8.24 9.48 3.55
CA ARG A 110 9.65 9.55 3.13
C ARG A 110 10.33 8.25 3.50
N PHE A 111 10.96 7.59 2.53
CA PHE A 111 11.57 6.27 2.71
C PHE A 111 13.06 6.34 3.02
N VAL A 112 13.70 7.49 2.85
CA VAL A 112 15.14 7.67 2.97
C VAL A 112 15.50 8.55 4.15
N ARG A 113 16.49 8.11 4.92
CA ARG A 113 17.00 8.82 6.10
C ARG A 113 17.63 10.13 5.71
N GLU A 114 17.33 11.16 6.48
CA GLU A 114 18.03 12.45 6.50
C GLU A 114 17.96 13.04 7.93
N ASP A 115 18.65 14.13 8.20
CA ASP A 115 18.72 14.71 9.56
C ASP A 115 17.33 15.07 10.10
N SER A 116 16.47 15.64 9.25
CA SER A 116 15.08 15.97 9.62
C SER A 116 14.15 14.75 9.65
N TRP A 117 14.60 13.57 9.21
CA TRP A 117 13.84 12.33 9.17
C TRP A 117 14.71 11.12 9.48
N PRO A 118 15.13 10.94 10.75
CA PRO A 118 16.03 9.84 11.14
C PRO A 118 15.35 8.47 11.18
N HIS A 119 14.05 8.40 10.91
CA HIS A 119 13.20 7.20 11.06
C HIS A 119 13.25 6.25 9.87
N ALA A 120 14.02 6.57 8.84
CA ALA A 120 14.07 5.81 7.59
C ALA A 120 15.43 5.13 7.40
N VAL A 121 15.56 4.35 6.33
CA VAL A 121 16.80 3.66 5.97
C VAL A 121 17.69 4.52 5.07
N PRO A 122 19.01 4.24 4.98
CA PRO A 122 19.91 4.97 4.08
C PRO A 122 19.50 4.83 2.60
N ALA A 123 19.74 5.88 1.81
CA ALA A 123 19.40 5.93 0.39
C ALA A 123 19.90 4.72 -0.43
N PRO A 124 21.16 4.21 -0.24
CA PRO A 124 21.68 3.10 -1.02
C PRO A 124 20.88 1.79 -0.90
N VAL A 125 20.06 1.63 0.14
CA VAL A 125 19.25 0.41 0.35
C VAL A 125 18.36 0.12 -0.84
N PHE A 126 17.67 1.13 -1.40
CA PHE A 126 16.73 0.91 -2.51
C PHE A 126 17.45 0.68 -3.84
N ALA A 127 18.58 1.33 -4.07
CA ALA A 127 19.42 1.05 -5.24
C ALA A 127 19.95 -0.39 -5.22
N GLN A 128 20.35 -0.88 -4.04
CA GLN A 128 20.78 -2.27 -3.87
C GLN A 128 19.65 -3.25 -4.11
N PHE A 129 18.44 -2.96 -3.62
CA PHE A 129 17.26 -3.78 -3.92
C PHE A 129 16.96 -3.85 -5.41
N ALA A 130 17.05 -2.73 -6.12
CA ALA A 130 16.85 -2.71 -7.58
C ALA A 130 17.84 -3.61 -8.29
N SER A 131 19.11 -3.55 -7.92
CA SER A 131 20.16 -4.40 -8.44
C SER A 131 19.90 -5.88 -8.14
N ASP A 132 19.55 -6.18 -6.90
CA ASP A 132 19.25 -7.55 -6.46
C ASP A 132 18.05 -8.14 -7.21
N LEU A 133 16.98 -7.36 -7.41
CA LEU A 133 15.78 -7.77 -8.16
C LEU A 133 16.11 -8.07 -9.62
N ALA A 134 17.01 -7.30 -10.22
CA ALA A 134 17.45 -7.52 -11.60
C ALA A 134 18.32 -8.78 -11.72
N ASP A 135 19.16 -9.07 -10.73
CA ASP A 135 20.09 -10.18 -10.72
C ASP A 135 19.41 -11.52 -10.38
N ASP A 136 18.59 -11.54 -9.32
CA ASP A 136 17.87 -12.73 -8.86
C ASP A 136 16.54 -12.33 -8.22
N PHE A 137 15.53 -12.23 -9.04
CA PHE A 137 14.18 -11.84 -8.61
C PHE A 137 13.60 -12.79 -7.54
N PRO A 138 13.60 -14.13 -7.71
CA PRO A 138 13.03 -15.03 -6.71
C PRO A 138 13.69 -14.91 -5.34
N ALA A 139 15.01 -14.93 -5.27
CA ALA A 139 15.75 -14.85 -4.01
C ALA A 139 15.55 -13.50 -3.33
N THR A 140 15.46 -12.43 -4.10
CA THR A 140 15.24 -11.07 -3.57
C THR A 140 13.84 -10.92 -3.00
N VAL A 141 12.82 -11.43 -3.68
CA VAL A 141 11.44 -11.46 -3.16
C VAL A 141 11.37 -12.26 -1.87
N ASP A 142 12.04 -13.39 -1.78
CA ASP A 142 12.09 -14.22 -0.58
C ASP A 142 12.69 -13.47 0.60
N ARG A 143 13.80 -12.77 0.39
CA ARG A 143 14.40 -11.94 1.46
C ARG A 143 13.50 -10.79 1.86
N PHE A 144 12.82 -10.17 0.90
CA PHE A 144 11.91 -9.06 1.12
C PHE A 144 10.73 -9.45 2.01
N LEU A 145 10.24 -10.68 1.88
CA LEU A 145 9.10 -11.20 2.61
C LEU A 145 9.49 -12.15 3.76
N ALA A 146 10.77 -12.32 4.02
CA ALA A 146 11.30 -13.37 4.89
C ALA A 146 10.70 -13.37 6.31
N LEU A 147 10.57 -12.19 6.92
CA LEU A 147 10.05 -12.09 8.30
C LEU A 147 8.56 -12.51 8.37
N ASP A 148 7.79 -12.20 7.34
CA ASP A 148 6.36 -12.53 7.30
C ASP A 148 6.11 -13.99 6.91
N LEU A 149 7.07 -14.61 6.21
CA LEU A 149 6.97 -16.00 5.75
C LEU A 149 7.68 -17.00 6.68
N MET A 150 8.50 -16.53 7.62
CA MET A 150 9.42 -17.37 8.41
C MET A 150 8.70 -18.29 9.39
N ASN A 151 7.66 -18.02 9.98
CA ASN A 151 6.97 -18.87 10.98
C ASN A 151 5.55 -19.23 10.53
N ILE A 152 5.39 -19.43 9.22
CA ILE A 152 4.12 -19.87 8.67
C ILE A 152 3.83 -21.27 9.18
N ASP A 153 2.67 -21.44 9.82
CA ASP A 153 2.13 -22.76 10.14
C ASP A 153 2.13 -23.62 8.88
N PRO A 154 2.71 -24.84 8.91
CA PRO A 154 2.64 -25.77 7.79
C PRO A 154 1.23 -26.03 7.26
N ALA A 155 0.20 -25.83 8.08
CA ALA A 155 -1.21 -25.89 7.67
C ALA A 155 -1.62 -24.72 6.76
N ARG A 156 -0.82 -23.64 6.68
CA ARG A 156 -1.06 -22.47 5.81
C ARG A 156 -0.49 -22.70 4.40
N ALA A 157 -0.93 -23.77 3.72
CA ALA A 157 -0.53 -24.07 2.35
C ALA A 157 -0.87 -22.95 1.35
N ASP A 158 -1.90 -22.14 1.66
CA ASP A 158 -2.30 -20.96 0.91
C ASP A 158 -1.19 -19.93 0.76
N LEU A 159 -0.43 -19.64 1.83
CA LEU A 159 0.68 -18.69 1.78
C LEU A 159 1.88 -19.20 0.97
N ARG A 160 2.15 -20.50 1.02
CA ARG A 160 3.18 -21.11 0.16
C ARG A 160 2.79 -21.05 -1.31
N GLY A 161 1.53 -21.33 -1.62
CA GLY A 161 1.00 -21.20 -2.97
C GLY A 161 1.03 -19.74 -3.46
N LEU A 162 0.72 -18.78 -2.61
CA LEU A 162 0.82 -17.36 -2.92
C LEU A 162 2.25 -16.96 -3.28
N ARG A 163 3.24 -17.34 -2.44
CA ARG A 163 4.66 -17.08 -2.71
C ARG A 163 5.08 -17.64 -4.07
N GLN A 164 4.69 -18.88 -4.37
CA GLN A 164 4.99 -19.50 -5.65
C GLN A 164 4.39 -18.74 -6.81
N ARG A 165 3.13 -18.30 -6.71
CA ARG A 165 2.48 -17.49 -7.75
C ARG A 165 3.17 -16.15 -7.97
N LEU A 166 3.59 -15.47 -6.90
CA LEU A 166 4.33 -14.20 -7.00
C LEU A 166 5.65 -14.36 -7.72
N VAL A 167 6.37 -15.45 -7.43
CA VAL A 167 7.66 -15.78 -8.07
C VAL A 167 7.46 -16.18 -9.55
N GLU A 168 6.47 -17.04 -9.83
CA GLU A 168 6.17 -17.51 -11.19
C GLU A 168 5.67 -16.40 -12.11
N ALA A 169 4.99 -15.39 -11.57
CA ALA A 169 4.58 -14.21 -12.33
C ALA A 169 5.78 -13.42 -12.87
N GLY A 170 6.95 -13.62 -12.28
CA GLY A 170 8.21 -13.03 -12.73
C GLY A 170 8.38 -11.56 -12.35
N ALA A 171 9.51 -11.01 -12.78
CA ALA A 171 9.86 -9.62 -12.53
C ALA A 171 8.93 -8.67 -13.30
N PRO A 172 8.66 -7.46 -12.76
CA PRO A 172 7.98 -6.43 -13.51
C PRO A 172 8.83 -5.94 -14.69
N ALA A 173 8.26 -5.06 -15.51
CA ALA A 173 9.02 -4.46 -16.61
C ALA A 173 10.28 -3.76 -16.07
N PRO A 174 11.44 -3.89 -16.73
CA PRO A 174 12.69 -3.31 -16.21
C PRO A 174 12.62 -1.83 -15.88
N ARG A 175 11.87 -1.04 -16.69
CA ARG A 175 11.70 0.41 -16.46
C ARG A 175 11.12 0.74 -15.08
N VAL A 176 10.18 -0.07 -14.55
CA VAL A 176 9.54 0.24 -13.27
C VAL A 176 10.38 -0.19 -12.08
N LEU A 177 11.35 -1.09 -12.25
CA LEU A 177 12.34 -1.35 -11.21
C LEU A 177 13.17 -0.10 -10.94
N GLU A 178 13.63 0.57 -11.99
CA GLU A 178 14.39 1.81 -11.88
C GLU A 178 13.52 2.98 -11.42
N GLN A 179 12.34 3.16 -12.02
CA GLN A 179 11.40 4.23 -11.65
C GLN A 179 10.99 4.10 -10.17
N GLY A 180 10.68 2.88 -9.70
CA GLY A 180 10.30 2.62 -8.32
C GLY A 180 11.42 2.90 -7.33
N ALA A 181 12.64 2.49 -7.65
CA ALA A 181 13.82 2.80 -6.83
C ALA A 181 14.03 4.31 -6.72
N ARG A 182 13.94 5.02 -7.83
CA ARG A 182 14.08 6.47 -7.89
C ARG A 182 13.01 7.18 -7.08
N LEU A 183 11.76 6.72 -7.19
CA LEU A 183 10.64 7.28 -6.42
C LEU A 183 10.83 7.06 -4.91
N LEU A 184 11.22 5.86 -4.49
CA LEU A 184 11.50 5.56 -3.07
C LEU A 184 12.66 6.39 -2.52
N GLN A 185 13.66 6.70 -3.35
CA GLN A 185 14.82 7.52 -2.93
C GLN A 185 14.50 9.02 -2.86
N SER A 186 13.62 9.53 -3.73
CA SER A 186 13.41 10.96 -3.91
C SER A 186 12.10 11.50 -3.34
N ALA A 187 11.06 10.67 -3.19
CA ALA A 187 9.76 11.13 -2.73
C ALA A 187 9.80 11.67 -1.30
N ASP A 188 9.20 12.82 -1.10
CA ASP A 188 9.02 13.43 0.21
C ASP A 188 7.61 14.07 0.28
N LEU A 189 6.69 13.36 0.90
CA LEU A 189 5.31 13.81 1.07
C LEU A 189 5.02 14.32 2.49
N ARG A 190 6.05 14.52 3.32
CA ARG A 190 5.87 15.03 4.69
C ARG A 190 5.16 16.37 4.72
N GLY A 191 5.39 17.20 3.71
CA GLY A 191 4.82 18.55 3.63
C GLY A 191 3.30 18.59 3.52
N VAL A 192 2.64 17.50 3.06
CA VAL A 192 1.16 17.47 2.97
C VAL A 192 0.49 17.09 4.29
N LEU A 193 1.23 16.47 5.23
CA LEU A 193 0.66 15.89 6.44
C LEU A 193 0.00 16.91 7.36
N PRO A 194 0.58 18.10 7.62
CA PRO A 194 -0.05 19.09 8.52
C PRO A 194 -1.42 19.58 8.05
N SER A 195 -1.72 19.53 6.77
CA SER A 195 -2.99 19.92 6.18
C SER A 195 -3.87 18.75 5.74
N LEU A 196 -3.44 17.51 6.00
CA LEU A 196 -4.19 16.31 5.60
C LEU A 196 -5.38 16.08 6.53
N ARG A 197 -6.56 16.52 6.11
CA ARG A 197 -7.79 16.36 6.87
C ARG A 197 -8.47 15.01 6.66
N THR A 198 -8.16 14.30 5.58
CA THR A 198 -8.61 12.94 5.32
C THR A 198 -8.21 12.06 6.49
N PRO A 199 -9.16 11.33 7.12
CA PRO A 199 -8.80 10.41 8.20
C PRO A 199 -7.77 9.38 7.72
N SER A 200 -6.76 9.11 8.54
CA SER A 200 -5.70 8.17 8.18
C SER A 200 -5.37 7.18 9.29
N LEU A 201 -5.08 5.96 8.87
CA LEU A 201 -4.62 4.86 9.72
C LEU A 201 -3.24 4.42 9.23
N TRP A 202 -2.28 4.39 10.15
CA TRP A 202 -0.90 4.01 9.88
C TRP A 202 -0.61 2.67 10.57
N LEU A 203 -0.36 1.63 9.75
CA LEU A 203 -0.19 0.25 10.22
C LEU A 203 1.22 -0.25 9.90
N PRO A 204 2.23 0.07 10.71
CA PRO A 204 3.57 -0.48 10.55
C PRO A 204 3.66 -1.89 11.15
N GLY A 205 4.54 -2.72 10.61
CA GLY A 205 4.94 -3.98 11.22
C GLY A 205 6.03 -3.75 12.27
N HIS A 206 5.88 -4.34 13.45
CA HIS A 206 6.83 -4.17 14.57
C HIS A 206 8.27 -4.55 14.18
N ARG A 207 8.43 -5.57 13.35
CA ARG A 207 9.74 -6.11 12.92
C ARG A 207 10.18 -5.65 11.54
N ASP A 208 9.49 -4.66 10.96
CA ASP A 208 9.85 -4.13 9.65
C ASP A 208 11.19 -3.40 9.72
N ARG A 209 12.17 -3.88 8.94
CA ARG A 209 13.52 -3.30 8.87
C ARG A 209 13.72 -2.43 7.63
N LEU A 210 12.80 -2.50 6.67
CA LEU A 210 12.86 -1.69 5.46
C LEU A 210 12.14 -0.36 5.65
N VAL A 211 10.99 -0.39 6.32
CA VAL A 211 10.22 0.79 6.72
C VAL A 211 10.02 0.72 8.23
N PRO A 212 10.94 1.27 9.01
CA PRO A 212 10.88 1.16 10.48
C PRO A 212 9.57 1.70 11.03
N PRO A 213 8.95 1.05 12.03
CA PRO A 213 7.66 1.47 12.58
C PRO A 213 7.66 2.89 13.15
N ALA A 214 8.80 3.38 13.62
CA ALA A 214 8.94 4.75 14.12
C ALA A 214 8.56 5.80 13.06
N ALA A 215 8.76 5.52 11.77
CA ALA A 215 8.39 6.41 10.69
C ALA A 215 6.87 6.64 10.61
N ALA A 216 6.07 5.58 10.79
CA ALA A 216 4.61 5.67 10.78
C ALA A 216 4.09 6.50 11.97
N HIS A 217 4.64 6.27 13.16
CA HIS A 217 4.25 7.03 14.36
C HIS A 217 4.65 8.52 14.22
N ALA A 218 5.84 8.80 13.71
CA ALA A 218 6.30 10.17 13.47
C ALA A 218 5.43 10.88 12.42
N ALA A 219 5.08 10.19 11.33
CA ALA A 219 4.22 10.73 10.29
C ALA A 219 2.81 11.04 10.80
N ALA A 220 2.20 10.11 11.54
CA ALA A 220 0.87 10.30 12.14
C ALA A 220 0.85 11.52 13.07
N ALA A 221 1.93 11.74 13.82
CA ALA A 221 2.07 12.89 14.71
C ALA A 221 2.15 14.24 13.98
N LEU A 222 2.52 14.25 12.70
CA LEU A 222 2.54 15.45 11.86
C LEU A 222 1.16 15.82 11.29
N CYS A 223 0.21 14.90 11.34
CA CYS A 223 -1.15 15.15 10.87
C CYS A 223 -1.94 16.01 11.87
N PRO A 224 -3.04 16.66 11.43
CA PRO A 224 -3.91 17.39 12.34
C PRO A 224 -4.40 16.52 13.51
N ALA A 225 -4.56 17.11 14.69
CA ALA A 225 -5.01 16.42 15.89
C ALA A 225 -6.32 15.64 15.63
N GLY A 226 -6.33 14.35 15.98
CA GLY A 226 -7.49 13.46 15.81
C GLY A 226 -7.72 12.94 14.39
N ALA A 227 -6.97 13.41 13.38
CA ALA A 227 -7.12 12.97 12.01
C ALA A 227 -6.38 11.67 11.70
N ALA A 228 -5.30 11.37 12.43
CA ALA A 228 -4.45 10.21 12.18
C ALA A 228 -4.34 9.31 13.41
N LYS A 229 -4.31 8.00 13.17
CA LYS A 229 -4.04 6.98 14.18
C LYS A 229 -2.93 6.06 13.68
N ALA A 230 -1.96 5.75 14.53
CA ALA A 230 -0.92 4.75 14.26
C ALA A 230 -1.11 3.55 15.18
N GLN A 231 -1.10 2.35 14.60
CA GLN A 231 -1.24 1.09 15.31
C GLN A 231 -0.21 0.10 14.78
N THR A 232 0.78 -0.23 15.59
CA THR A 232 1.80 -1.22 15.21
C THR A 232 1.22 -2.63 15.21
N ILE A 233 1.49 -3.39 14.15
CA ILE A 233 1.10 -4.79 14.05
C ILE A 233 2.19 -5.64 14.72
N ALA A 234 1.87 -6.20 15.87
CA ALA A 234 2.77 -7.08 16.62
C ALA A 234 3.17 -8.28 15.76
N HIS A 235 4.42 -8.68 15.82
CA HIS A 235 5.00 -9.79 15.03
C HIS A 235 4.99 -9.60 13.51
N GLY A 236 4.48 -8.48 13.00
CA GLY A 236 4.49 -8.17 11.58
C GLY A 236 5.86 -7.75 11.08
N GLY A 237 6.25 -8.21 9.88
CA GLY A 237 7.41 -7.73 9.13
C GLY A 237 6.99 -6.63 8.15
N HIS A 238 7.65 -6.61 6.98
CA HIS A 238 7.37 -5.60 5.95
C HIS A 238 6.02 -5.83 5.23
N ALA A 239 5.54 -7.07 5.18
CA ALA A 239 4.22 -7.43 4.65
C ALA A 239 3.34 -8.01 5.77
N PRO A 240 2.93 -7.22 6.77
CA PRO A 240 2.25 -7.74 7.96
C PRO A 240 0.91 -8.40 7.63
N PHE A 241 0.28 -8.06 6.53
CA PHE A 241 -0.96 -8.67 6.05
C PHE A 241 -0.78 -10.10 5.53
N LEU A 242 0.45 -10.62 5.40
CA LEU A 242 0.71 -12.02 5.10
C LEU A 242 0.74 -12.86 6.37
N GLY A 243 1.61 -12.52 7.32
CA GLY A 243 1.74 -13.27 8.57
C GLY A 243 0.66 -12.97 9.60
N GLN A 244 0.11 -11.74 9.59
CA GLN A 244 -0.86 -11.22 10.55
C GLN A 244 -2.13 -10.74 9.84
N ALA A 245 -2.63 -11.52 8.88
CA ALA A 245 -3.74 -11.15 8.03
C ALA A 245 -5.03 -10.85 8.80
N ASP A 246 -5.35 -11.63 9.84
CA ASP A 246 -6.54 -11.43 10.65
C ASP A 246 -6.52 -10.10 11.39
N GLU A 247 -5.38 -9.75 11.99
CA GLU A 247 -5.23 -8.47 12.71
C GLU A 247 -5.29 -7.29 11.76
N VAL A 248 -4.60 -7.36 10.61
CA VAL A 248 -4.64 -6.29 9.61
C VAL A 248 -6.06 -6.12 9.05
N ALA A 249 -6.74 -7.21 8.73
CA ALA A 249 -8.13 -7.17 8.26
C ALA A 249 -9.07 -6.54 9.29
N ALA A 250 -8.92 -6.88 10.58
CA ALA A 250 -9.72 -6.31 11.64
C ALA A 250 -9.48 -4.79 11.79
N GLN A 251 -8.24 -4.35 11.70
CA GLN A 251 -7.91 -2.91 11.74
C GLN A 251 -8.51 -2.15 10.55
N LEU A 252 -8.42 -2.70 9.35
CA LEU A 252 -9.02 -2.13 8.15
C LEU A 252 -10.54 -2.05 8.27
N GLN A 253 -11.19 -3.13 8.67
CA GLN A 253 -12.64 -3.20 8.87
C GLN A 253 -13.12 -2.14 9.85
N HIS A 254 -12.50 -2.06 11.02
CA HIS A 254 -12.86 -1.09 12.04
C HIS A 254 -12.72 0.35 11.53
N PHE A 255 -11.61 0.65 10.89
CA PHE A 255 -11.34 1.98 10.35
C PHE A 255 -12.34 2.37 9.25
N ILE A 256 -12.57 1.50 8.27
CA ILE A 256 -13.45 1.80 7.14
C ILE A 256 -14.89 1.99 7.62
N MET A 257 -15.38 1.12 8.50
CA MET A 257 -16.75 1.23 9.02
C MET A 257 -16.94 2.51 9.81
N ALA A 258 -15.96 2.93 10.61
CA ALA A 258 -16.01 4.21 11.33
C ALA A 258 -16.09 5.40 10.37
N GLN A 259 -15.34 5.39 9.25
CA GLN A 259 -15.38 6.46 8.26
C GLN A 259 -16.69 6.49 7.49
N VAL A 260 -17.25 5.35 7.09
CA VAL A 260 -18.56 5.27 6.40
C VAL A 260 -19.68 5.82 7.28
N VAL A 261 -19.74 5.42 8.54
CA VAL A 261 -20.74 5.91 9.50
C VAL A 261 -20.62 7.44 9.69
N THR A 262 -19.40 7.95 9.84
CA THR A 262 -19.15 9.38 10.00
C THR A 262 -19.54 10.17 8.75
N ALA A 263 -19.23 9.67 7.54
CA ALA A 263 -19.60 10.29 6.28
C ALA A 263 -21.11 10.33 6.08
N ALA A 264 -21.85 9.26 6.41
CA ALA A 264 -23.29 9.20 6.37
C ALA A 264 -23.95 10.22 7.32
N GLY A 265 -23.36 10.44 8.50
CA GLY A 265 -23.82 11.43 9.48
C GLY A 265 -23.53 12.88 9.09
N ARG A 266 -22.69 13.13 8.09
CA ARG A 266 -22.32 14.47 7.59
C ARG A 266 -23.12 14.93 6.37
N GLN A 267 -24.02 14.09 5.85
CA GLN A 267 -24.90 14.55 4.75
C GLN A 267 -25.79 15.67 5.25
N PRO A 268 -25.81 16.85 4.59
CA PRO A 268 -26.72 17.93 4.98
C PRO A 268 -28.12 17.43 4.82
N THR A 269 -28.93 17.56 5.88
CA THR A 269 -30.37 17.44 5.81
C THR A 269 -30.85 18.43 4.74
N MET A 270 -31.30 17.90 3.59
CA MET A 270 -32.01 18.72 2.63
C MET A 270 -33.28 19.23 3.33
N GLN A 271 -33.27 20.49 3.70
CA GLN A 271 -34.49 21.20 4.13
C GLN A 271 -35.41 21.30 2.91
N HIS A 272 -36.56 20.65 2.97
CA HIS A 272 -37.67 20.84 2.04
C HIS A 272 -38.34 22.18 2.31
#